data_65da2ab04eb7667cb54ae532b25e1f71
#
_entry.id   65da2ab04eb7667cb54ae532b25e1f71
#
_cell.length_a   1.000
_cell.length_b   1.000
_cell.length_c   1.000
_cell.angle_alpha   90.00
_cell.angle_beta   90.00
_cell.angle_gamma   90.00
#
_symmetry.space_group_name_H-M   'P 1'
#
loop_
_entity.id
_entity.type
_entity.pdbx_description
1 polymer ?
#
loop_
_entity_poly.entity_id
_entity_poly.type
_entity_poly.pdbx_seq_one_letter_code
_entity_poly.pdbx_strand_id
1 'polypeptide(L)'
;MASTYVNDLRLEEIADGEQSGTWGATTNTNLELIGEALGFGTQAITTNANTFASTVADGAADAERAMYIKYTGALDSNCTITIGPNLISRMHFIENATTDSGSSGPYSIIISQGSGANVTIPNGDTKAVYLDGAGSGAAVVDAFASLSVVDLKVQDDLSVTDDASVGGDLLVSGEVQTANIGFTDGDNAMTIADGGAVTFPQASVFTSGFSASAGVTITTADNTDQLVLKSTDADASVGPVLRLNRDSGSPADSDLLGSIIFQADDDGGNTINFVEIITQMEDASAASRSADL
;
A
#
# COMPACT_ATOMS: atom_id res chain seq x y z
N MET A 1 -33.89 15.01 -47.35
CA MET A 1 -33.76 15.01 -45.87
C MET A 1 -32.40 15.59 -45.51
N ALA A 2 -32.30 16.41 -44.46
CA ALA A 2 -31.00 16.97 -44.06
C ALA A 2 -30.12 15.85 -43.45
N SER A 3 -28.82 15.93 -43.67
CA SER A 3 -27.86 15.09 -42.99
C SER A 3 -28.00 15.12 -41.48
N THR A 4 -27.63 14.04 -40.80
CA THR A 4 -27.73 13.87 -39.35
C THR A 4 -26.40 13.51 -38.74
N TYR A 5 -26.27 13.65 -37.40
CA TYR A 5 -25.06 13.41 -36.63
C TYR A 5 -25.42 12.59 -35.35
N VAL A 6 -26.12 11.48 -35.52
CA VAL A 6 -26.68 10.72 -34.40
C VAL A 6 -25.75 9.62 -33.85
N ASN A 7 -24.66 9.33 -34.54
CA ASN A 7 -23.69 8.33 -34.09
C ASN A 7 -22.78 8.87 -32.97
N ASP A 8 -22.14 7.96 -32.22
CA ASP A 8 -21.29 8.30 -31.06
C ASP A 8 -20.06 9.12 -31.42
N LEU A 9 -19.63 9.12 -32.68
CA LEU A 9 -18.53 9.93 -33.18
C LEU A 9 -18.97 11.27 -33.75
N ARG A 10 -20.28 11.53 -33.81
CA ARG A 10 -20.86 12.76 -34.42
C ARG A 10 -20.38 13.00 -35.85
N LEU A 11 -20.20 11.90 -36.61
CA LEU A 11 -19.91 11.94 -38.04
C LEU A 11 -21.17 12.31 -38.80
N GLU A 12 -20.98 12.96 -39.95
CA GLU A 12 -22.11 13.29 -40.80
C GLU A 12 -22.68 12.05 -41.51
N GLU A 13 -23.94 11.78 -41.27
CA GLU A 13 -24.71 10.73 -41.99
C GLU A 13 -25.46 11.39 -43.12
N ILE A 14 -24.92 11.23 -44.35
CA ILE A 14 -25.44 11.85 -45.57
C ILE A 14 -26.78 11.18 -45.92
N ALA A 15 -27.85 11.98 -46.04
CA ALA A 15 -29.16 11.46 -46.47
C ALA A 15 -29.20 11.15 -47.97
N ASP A 16 -30.03 10.21 -48.34
CA ASP A 16 -30.20 9.80 -49.75
C ASP A 16 -30.54 10.98 -50.67
N GLY A 17 -29.79 11.16 -51.76
CA GLY A 17 -29.95 12.22 -52.72
C GLY A 17 -29.35 13.57 -52.35
N GLU A 18 -28.71 13.66 -51.20
CA GLU A 18 -27.98 14.85 -50.80
C GLU A 18 -26.51 14.87 -51.25
N GLN A 19 -25.88 16.02 -51.19
CA GLN A 19 -24.45 16.27 -51.43
C GLN A 19 -23.96 15.79 -52.82
N SER A 20 -24.81 15.93 -53.87
CA SER A 20 -24.39 15.67 -55.25
C SER A 20 -23.16 16.51 -55.63
N GLY A 21 -22.04 15.83 -55.91
CA GLY A 21 -20.76 16.43 -56.20
C GLY A 21 -19.88 16.80 -55.01
N THR A 22 -20.34 16.70 -53.78
CA THR A 22 -19.60 17.02 -52.55
C THR A 22 -19.47 15.87 -51.57
N TRP A 23 -20.18 14.76 -51.78
CA TRP A 23 -20.17 13.60 -50.89
C TRP A 23 -18.76 13.06 -50.61
N GLY A 24 -17.84 13.17 -51.58
CA GLY A 24 -16.46 12.75 -51.37
C GLY A 24 -15.70 13.59 -50.36
N ALA A 25 -16.00 14.90 -50.27
CA ALA A 25 -15.42 15.78 -49.25
C ALA A 25 -15.94 15.39 -47.85
N THR A 26 -17.25 15.17 -47.69
CA THR A 26 -17.84 14.73 -46.43
C THR A 26 -17.30 13.37 -45.99
N THR A 27 -17.15 12.43 -46.92
CA THR A 27 -16.56 11.11 -46.61
C THR A 27 -15.13 11.28 -46.11
N ASN A 28 -14.30 12.12 -46.76
CA ASN A 28 -12.93 12.37 -46.34
C ASN A 28 -12.90 13.02 -44.95
N THR A 29 -13.75 14.01 -44.68
CA THR A 29 -13.88 14.62 -43.36
C THR A 29 -14.24 13.56 -42.30
N ASN A 30 -15.22 12.70 -42.56
CA ASN A 30 -15.58 11.61 -41.65
C ASN A 30 -14.40 10.66 -41.37
N LEU A 31 -13.58 10.33 -42.39
CA LEU A 31 -12.38 9.50 -42.19
C LEU A 31 -11.33 10.21 -41.33
N GLU A 32 -11.16 11.53 -41.51
CA GLU A 32 -10.28 12.34 -40.68
C GLU A 32 -10.76 12.35 -39.21
N LEU A 33 -12.07 12.53 -38.98
CA LEU A 33 -12.68 12.51 -37.66
C LEU A 33 -12.61 11.13 -36.97
N ILE A 34 -12.65 10.04 -37.73
CA ILE A 34 -12.37 8.68 -37.21
C ILE A 34 -10.91 8.58 -36.78
N GLY A 35 -9.99 9.10 -37.55
CA GLY A 35 -8.58 9.18 -37.18
C GLY A 35 -8.36 9.97 -35.90
N GLU A 36 -9.02 11.14 -35.78
CA GLU A 36 -9.01 11.98 -34.55
C GLU A 36 -9.55 11.21 -33.34
N ALA A 37 -10.65 10.46 -33.51
CA ALA A 37 -11.27 9.70 -32.45
C ALA A 37 -10.38 8.61 -31.84
N LEU A 38 -9.42 8.09 -32.60
CA LEU A 38 -8.44 7.12 -32.15
C LEU A 38 -7.14 7.78 -31.63
N GLY A 39 -7.07 9.10 -31.67
CA GLY A 39 -5.90 9.89 -31.38
C GLY A 39 -5.90 10.51 -29.98
N PHE A 40 -5.14 11.59 -29.90
CA PHE A 40 -4.89 12.39 -28.71
C PHE A 40 -5.44 13.80 -28.92
N GLY A 41 -6.19 14.31 -27.93
CA GLY A 41 -6.69 15.68 -27.89
C GLY A 41 -6.19 16.43 -26.66
N THR A 42 -6.01 17.75 -26.81
CA THR A 42 -5.71 18.64 -25.69
C THR A 42 -6.77 19.72 -25.62
N GLN A 43 -7.44 19.85 -24.49
CA GLN A 43 -8.45 20.85 -24.23
C GLN A 43 -8.02 21.75 -23.08
N ALA A 44 -7.96 23.05 -23.33
CA ALA A 44 -7.68 24.04 -22.31
C ALA A 44 -8.98 24.45 -21.60
N ILE A 45 -8.99 24.38 -20.28
CA ILE A 45 -10.04 24.91 -19.42
C ILE A 45 -9.78 26.40 -19.21
N THR A 46 -10.83 27.20 -19.20
CA THR A 46 -10.71 28.63 -18.86
C THR A 46 -10.14 28.79 -17.45
N THR A 47 -9.19 29.70 -17.27
CA THR A 47 -8.56 29.99 -15.97
C THR A 47 -9.63 30.25 -14.89
N ASN A 48 -9.49 29.59 -13.73
CA ASN A 48 -10.39 29.66 -12.57
C ASN A 48 -11.84 29.24 -12.87
N ALA A 49 -12.08 28.42 -13.90
CA ALA A 49 -13.43 27.89 -14.14
C ALA A 49 -13.79 26.80 -13.13
N ASN A 50 -14.97 26.93 -12.50
CA ASN A 50 -15.54 25.90 -11.62
C ASN A 50 -16.38 24.88 -12.41
N THR A 51 -16.80 25.27 -13.62
CA THR A 51 -17.53 24.43 -14.58
C THR A 51 -17.02 24.70 -15.99
N PHE A 52 -16.96 23.66 -16.81
CA PHE A 52 -16.54 23.72 -18.20
C PHE A 52 -17.45 22.81 -19.05
N ALA A 53 -18.02 23.35 -20.11
CA ALA A 53 -18.78 22.56 -21.08
C ALA A 53 -17.86 22.16 -22.22
N SER A 54 -17.76 20.86 -22.46
CA SER A 54 -16.94 20.23 -23.49
C SER A 54 -17.88 19.42 -24.40
N THR A 55 -17.87 19.68 -25.69
CA THR A 55 -18.88 19.08 -26.58
C THR A 55 -18.24 18.55 -27.84
N VAL A 56 -18.47 17.29 -28.15
CA VAL A 56 -18.06 16.67 -29.41
C VAL A 56 -18.84 17.34 -30.55
N ALA A 57 -18.13 17.99 -31.45
CA ALA A 57 -18.70 18.80 -32.51
C ALA A 57 -19.32 17.91 -33.63
N ASP A 58 -20.42 18.39 -34.21
CA ASP A 58 -21.09 17.73 -35.34
C ASP A 58 -20.26 17.91 -36.64
N GLY A 59 -19.70 16.83 -37.15
CA GLY A 59 -18.97 16.82 -38.42
C GLY A 59 -17.75 17.73 -38.48
N ALA A 60 -17.23 18.19 -37.36
CA ALA A 60 -16.07 19.07 -37.27
C ALA A 60 -15.05 18.56 -36.24
N ALA A 61 -13.79 18.89 -36.42
CA ALA A 61 -12.70 18.50 -35.52
C ALA A 61 -12.87 19.13 -34.12
N ASP A 62 -12.59 18.36 -33.10
CA ASP A 62 -12.54 18.81 -31.68
C ASP A 62 -11.64 17.91 -30.84
N ALA A 63 -11.18 18.39 -29.71
CA ALA A 63 -10.31 17.64 -28.81
C ALA A 63 -11.04 16.54 -28.05
N GLU A 64 -12.34 16.70 -27.82
CA GLU A 64 -13.18 15.81 -27.02
C GLU A 64 -13.57 14.54 -27.77
N ARG A 65 -13.37 14.53 -29.09
CA ARG A 65 -13.54 13.32 -29.90
C ARG A 65 -12.45 12.29 -29.64
N ALA A 66 -11.26 12.72 -29.24
CA ALA A 66 -10.09 11.86 -29.07
C ALA A 66 -10.30 10.76 -28.00
N MET A 67 -9.69 9.62 -28.21
CA MET A 67 -9.65 8.54 -27.20
C MET A 67 -8.87 8.96 -25.96
N TYR A 68 -7.77 9.67 -26.13
CA TYR A 68 -7.00 10.25 -25.03
C TYR A 68 -7.21 11.76 -24.99
N ILE A 69 -7.76 12.27 -23.89
CA ILE A 69 -8.03 13.69 -23.70
C ILE A 69 -7.18 14.23 -22.56
N LYS A 70 -6.40 15.27 -22.86
CA LYS A 70 -5.62 15.99 -21.87
C LYS A 70 -6.27 17.34 -21.55
N TYR A 71 -6.79 17.50 -20.34
CA TYR A 71 -7.29 18.79 -19.87
C TYR A 71 -6.17 19.60 -19.24
N THR A 72 -6.01 20.84 -19.70
CA THR A 72 -5.01 21.81 -19.22
C THR A 72 -5.67 23.10 -18.76
N GLY A 73 -4.93 23.99 -18.14
CA GLY A 73 -5.41 25.30 -17.65
C GLY A 73 -5.11 25.47 -16.16
N ALA A 74 -5.32 26.70 -15.66
CA ALA A 74 -5.06 27.05 -14.27
C ALA A 74 -6.37 27.14 -13.49
N LEU A 75 -6.48 26.39 -12.38
CA LEU A 75 -7.69 26.29 -11.56
C LEU A 75 -7.45 26.87 -10.16
N ASP A 76 -8.49 27.42 -9.54
CA ASP A 76 -8.52 27.86 -8.13
C ASP A 76 -9.48 27.02 -7.26
N SER A 77 -10.15 26.05 -7.89
CA SER A 77 -11.06 25.08 -7.27
C SER A 77 -11.22 23.87 -8.17
N ASN A 78 -11.88 22.82 -7.68
CA ASN A 78 -12.26 21.68 -8.52
C ASN A 78 -13.18 22.16 -9.67
N CYS A 79 -12.95 21.66 -10.87
CA CYS A 79 -13.73 22.01 -12.07
C CYS A 79 -14.58 20.82 -12.54
N THR A 80 -15.88 21.02 -12.66
CA THR A 80 -16.77 20.03 -13.29
C THR A 80 -16.78 20.22 -14.80
N ILE A 81 -16.34 19.20 -15.53
CA ILE A 81 -16.32 19.17 -16.99
C ILE A 81 -17.49 18.32 -17.46
N THR A 82 -18.44 18.96 -18.15
CA THR A 82 -19.59 18.24 -18.73
C THR A 82 -19.32 17.95 -20.20
N ILE A 83 -19.19 16.66 -20.54
CA ILE A 83 -18.95 16.19 -21.91
C ILE A 83 -20.30 15.95 -22.60
N GLY A 84 -20.54 16.71 -23.66
CA GLY A 84 -21.76 16.59 -24.48
C GLY A 84 -21.48 16.11 -25.91
N PRO A 85 -22.56 15.75 -26.65
CA PRO A 85 -23.93 15.58 -26.20
C PRO A 85 -24.08 14.36 -25.28
N ASN A 86 -25.06 14.37 -24.38
CA ASN A 86 -25.29 13.32 -23.38
C ASN A 86 -25.88 12.00 -23.93
N LEU A 87 -25.92 11.87 -25.25
CA LEU A 87 -26.37 10.66 -25.96
C LEU A 87 -25.20 9.84 -26.53
N ILE A 88 -23.97 10.35 -26.45
CA ILE A 88 -22.80 9.60 -26.94
C ILE A 88 -22.32 8.60 -25.89
N SER A 89 -22.03 7.37 -26.32
CA SER A 89 -21.46 6.31 -25.50
C SER A 89 -20.04 6.01 -25.96
N ARG A 90 -19.03 6.30 -25.11
CA ARG A 90 -17.62 6.22 -25.51
C ARG A 90 -16.70 5.97 -24.33
N MET A 91 -15.59 5.32 -24.62
CA MET A 91 -14.46 5.19 -23.70
C MET A 91 -13.43 6.29 -23.96
N HIS A 92 -12.89 6.87 -22.89
CA HIS A 92 -11.80 7.82 -22.93
C HIS A 92 -10.75 7.51 -21.87
N PHE A 93 -9.50 7.81 -22.16
CA PHE A 93 -8.45 8.05 -21.18
C PHE A 93 -8.37 9.56 -20.95
N ILE A 94 -8.63 10.02 -19.74
CA ILE A 94 -8.66 11.44 -19.41
C ILE A 94 -7.57 11.78 -18.42
N GLU A 95 -6.66 12.67 -18.83
CA GLU A 95 -5.56 13.20 -18.00
C GLU A 95 -5.95 14.55 -17.43
N ASN A 96 -5.81 14.70 -16.11
CA ASN A 96 -5.87 16.00 -15.44
C ASN A 96 -4.47 16.63 -15.39
N ALA A 97 -4.12 17.41 -16.41
CA ALA A 97 -2.88 18.17 -16.49
C ALA A 97 -3.08 19.67 -16.19
N THR A 98 -4.07 19.98 -15.36
CA THR A 98 -4.31 21.36 -14.90
C THR A 98 -3.23 21.81 -13.93
N THR A 99 -3.08 23.10 -13.74
CA THR A 99 -2.17 23.73 -12.79
C THR A 99 -2.94 24.50 -11.74
N ASP A 100 -2.32 24.74 -10.60
CA ASP A 100 -2.88 25.61 -9.56
C ASP A 100 -2.65 27.08 -9.96
N SER A 101 -3.72 27.90 -9.93
CA SER A 101 -3.64 29.34 -10.13
C SER A 101 -3.57 30.12 -8.81
N GLY A 102 -3.65 29.43 -7.67
CA GLY A 102 -3.64 29.99 -6.32
C GLY A 102 -2.61 29.29 -5.42
N SER A 103 -2.93 29.20 -4.13
CA SER A 103 -2.03 28.60 -3.13
C SER A 103 -2.67 27.41 -2.37
N SER A 104 -3.84 26.95 -2.81
CA SER A 104 -4.62 25.92 -2.11
C SER A 104 -4.82 24.62 -2.90
N GLY A 105 -4.25 24.53 -4.13
CA GLY A 105 -4.30 23.33 -4.96
C GLY A 105 -3.34 22.23 -4.48
N PRO A 106 -3.14 21.18 -5.26
CA PRO A 106 -3.71 20.96 -6.60
C PRO A 106 -5.20 20.59 -6.60
N TYR A 107 -5.89 20.86 -7.72
CA TYR A 107 -7.33 20.63 -7.86
C TYR A 107 -7.67 19.48 -8.78
N SER A 108 -8.79 18.83 -8.49
CA SER A 108 -9.33 17.75 -9.32
C SER A 108 -10.22 18.28 -10.43
N ILE A 109 -10.31 17.55 -11.53
CA ILE A 109 -11.41 17.69 -12.50
C ILE A 109 -12.46 16.61 -12.22
N ILE A 110 -13.73 16.94 -12.45
CA ILE A 110 -14.88 16.05 -12.24
C ILE A 110 -15.55 15.88 -13.58
N ILE A 111 -15.48 14.69 -14.14
CA ILE A 111 -16.08 14.39 -15.45
C ILE A 111 -17.54 14.01 -15.26
N SER A 112 -18.40 14.71 -15.99
CA SER A 112 -19.86 14.57 -15.98
C SER A 112 -20.40 14.47 -17.41
N GLN A 113 -21.56 13.84 -17.60
CA GLN A 113 -22.23 13.79 -18.88
C GLN A 113 -23.72 14.20 -18.77
N GLY A 114 -24.35 13.92 -17.64
CA GLY A 114 -25.77 14.23 -17.37
C GLY A 114 -25.99 14.37 -15.88
N SER A 115 -27.16 13.92 -15.40
CA SER A 115 -27.48 13.94 -13.97
C SER A 115 -27.05 12.67 -13.23
N GLY A 116 -26.42 11.70 -13.91
CA GLY A 116 -25.92 10.45 -13.35
C GLY A 116 -24.61 10.63 -12.58
N ALA A 117 -23.95 9.52 -12.27
CA ALA A 117 -22.69 9.50 -11.54
C ALA A 117 -21.58 10.22 -12.31
N ASN A 118 -20.65 10.81 -11.57
CA ASN A 118 -19.46 11.49 -12.08
C ASN A 118 -18.19 10.78 -11.65
N VAL A 119 -17.09 11.00 -12.38
CA VAL A 119 -15.76 10.49 -12.01
C VAL A 119 -14.84 11.66 -11.69
N THR A 120 -14.23 11.63 -10.50
CA THR A 120 -13.20 12.58 -10.10
C THR A 120 -11.83 12.09 -10.51
N ILE A 121 -11.04 12.95 -11.15
CA ILE A 121 -9.65 12.69 -11.56
C ILE A 121 -8.76 13.70 -10.82
N PRO A 122 -7.94 13.24 -9.85
CA PRO A 122 -6.97 14.09 -9.15
C PRO A 122 -5.98 14.74 -10.13
N ASN A 123 -5.35 15.82 -9.69
CA ASN A 123 -4.32 16.49 -10.51
C ASN A 123 -3.12 15.55 -10.73
N GLY A 124 -2.65 15.48 -11.97
CA GLY A 124 -1.56 14.61 -12.40
C GLY A 124 -1.99 13.18 -12.74
N ASP A 125 -3.22 12.79 -12.43
CA ASP A 125 -3.72 11.44 -12.70
C ASP A 125 -4.34 11.32 -14.10
N THR A 126 -4.35 10.09 -14.61
CA THR A 126 -5.10 9.68 -15.81
C THR A 126 -6.05 8.55 -15.43
N LYS A 127 -7.33 8.68 -15.79
CA LYS A 127 -8.32 7.60 -15.62
C LYS A 127 -8.90 7.15 -16.96
N ALA A 128 -9.15 5.85 -17.07
CA ALA A 128 -10.00 5.31 -18.11
C ALA A 128 -11.44 5.43 -17.64
N VAL A 129 -12.26 6.17 -18.38
CA VAL A 129 -13.69 6.38 -18.09
C VAL A 129 -14.54 6.02 -19.28
N TYR A 130 -15.78 5.67 -19.01
CA TYR A 130 -16.74 5.47 -20.08
C TYR A 130 -17.98 6.31 -19.83
N LEU A 131 -18.47 6.94 -20.92
CA LEU A 131 -19.69 7.71 -20.98
C LEU A 131 -20.81 6.76 -21.40
N ASP A 132 -21.93 6.68 -20.67
CA ASP A 132 -22.99 5.71 -20.95
C ASP A 132 -24.03 6.21 -21.98
N GLY A 133 -24.06 7.50 -22.27
CA GLY A 133 -24.95 8.06 -23.29
C GLY A 133 -26.45 7.99 -22.94
N ALA A 134 -26.82 7.85 -21.67
CA ALA A 134 -28.19 7.63 -21.23
C ALA A 134 -29.09 8.89 -21.25
N GLY A 135 -28.71 9.92 -22.00
CA GLY A 135 -29.46 11.16 -22.13
C GLY A 135 -29.40 12.01 -20.86
N SER A 136 -30.51 12.55 -20.39
CA SER A 136 -30.53 13.42 -19.20
C SER A 136 -30.00 12.72 -17.94
N GLY A 137 -30.12 11.41 -17.86
CA GLY A 137 -29.60 10.58 -16.77
C GLY A 137 -28.18 10.07 -17.00
N ALA A 138 -27.49 10.47 -18.05
CA ALA A 138 -26.18 9.95 -18.44
C ALA A 138 -25.17 10.05 -17.29
N ALA A 139 -24.41 8.98 -17.13
CA ALA A 139 -23.38 8.82 -16.13
C ALA A 139 -21.99 8.64 -16.75
N VAL A 140 -20.97 8.99 -15.99
CA VAL A 140 -19.59 8.67 -16.27
C VAL A 140 -19.13 7.59 -15.29
N VAL A 141 -18.51 6.55 -15.79
CA VAL A 141 -18.09 5.39 -15.00
C VAL A 141 -16.58 5.24 -15.11
N ASP A 142 -15.89 5.04 -13.98
CA ASP A 142 -14.49 4.65 -13.94
C ASP A 142 -14.39 3.20 -14.42
N ALA A 143 -13.73 3.00 -15.57
CA ALA A 143 -13.68 1.69 -16.22
C ALA A 143 -12.87 0.65 -15.43
N PHE A 144 -12.03 1.11 -14.49
CA PHE A 144 -11.16 0.25 -13.67
C PHE A 144 -11.54 0.22 -12.19
N ALA A 145 -12.66 0.84 -11.80
CA ALA A 145 -13.11 0.84 -10.41
C ALA A 145 -13.28 -0.57 -9.79
N SER A 146 -13.50 -1.59 -10.63
CA SER A 146 -13.62 -3.01 -10.21
C SER A 146 -12.77 -3.89 -11.11
N LEU A 147 -11.52 -3.50 -11.35
CA LEU A 147 -10.60 -4.25 -12.21
C LEU A 147 -10.30 -5.63 -11.62
N SER A 148 -10.65 -6.69 -12.36
CA SER A 148 -10.28 -8.07 -12.04
C SER A 148 -9.25 -8.56 -13.05
N VAL A 149 -8.10 -9.00 -12.56
CA VAL A 149 -7.02 -9.55 -13.39
C VAL A 149 -6.57 -10.90 -12.83
N VAL A 150 -6.11 -11.80 -13.69
CA VAL A 150 -5.56 -13.09 -13.26
C VAL A 150 -4.16 -12.89 -12.69
N ASP A 151 -3.32 -12.15 -13.40
CA ASP A 151 -1.96 -11.82 -12.99
C ASP A 151 -1.70 -10.32 -13.16
N LEU A 152 -1.22 -9.66 -12.12
CA LEU A 152 -0.78 -8.27 -12.16
C LEU A 152 0.74 -8.21 -11.92
N LYS A 153 1.49 -7.77 -12.94
CA LYS A 153 2.93 -7.49 -12.83
C LYS A 153 3.15 -5.98 -12.80
N VAL A 154 3.60 -5.47 -11.65
CA VAL A 154 4.08 -4.09 -11.51
C VAL A 154 5.59 -4.10 -11.65
N GLN A 155 6.14 -3.27 -12.54
CA GLN A 155 7.58 -3.26 -12.86
C GLN A 155 8.40 -2.37 -11.92
N ASP A 156 7.74 -1.45 -11.23
CA ASP A 156 8.34 -0.51 -10.29
C ASP A 156 7.55 -0.57 -8.97
N ASP A 157 7.00 0.51 -8.48
CA ASP A 157 6.30 0.58 -7.21
C ASP A 157 4.79 0.27 -7.34
N LEU A 158 4.23 -0.44 -6.38
CA LEU A 158 2.79 -0.56 -6.15
C LEU A 158 2.39 0.29 -4.94
N SER A 159 1.63 1.35 -5.20
CA SER A 159 1.04 2.18 -4.14
C SER A 159 -0.41 1.77 -3.88
N VAL A 160 -0.69 1.33 -2.65
CA VAL A 160 -2.05 1.05 -2.17
C VAL A 160 -2.41 2.10 -1.13
N THR A 161 -3.43 2.92 -1.41
CA THR A 161 -3.80 4.07 -0.57
C THR A 161 -4.69 3.71 0.63
N ASP A 162 -5.21 2.50 0.67
CA ASP A 162 -6.05 1.96 1.75
C ASP A 162 -5.52 0.58 2.14
N ASP A 163 -6.34 -0.45 2.19
CA ASP A 163 -5.95 -1.79 2.61
C ASP A 163 -5.49 -2.67 1.44
N ALA A 164 -4.45 -3.46 1.65
CA ALA A 164 -4.07 -4.57 0.77
C ALA A 164 -4.46 -5.90 1.42
N SER A 165 -5.35 -6.67 0.78
CA SER A 165 -5.73 -8.01 1.22
C SER A 165 -5.07 -9.08 0.37
N VAL A 166 -4.29 -9.96 1.00
CA VAL A 166 -3.63 -11.10 0.34
C VAL A 166 -4.31 -12.39 0.81
N GLY A 167 -5.03 -13.08 -0.08
CA GLY A 167 -5.78 -14.30 0.25
C GLY A 167 -4.93 -15.56 0.38
N GLY A 168 -3.65 -15.51 0.00
CA GLY A 168 -2.67 -16.58 0.14
C GLY A 168 -1.44 -16.11 0.90
N ASP A 169 -0.26 -16.61 0.51
CA ASP A 169 1.00 -16.22 1.11
C ASP A 169 1.52 -14.88 0.56
N LEU A 170 2.07 -14.02 1.42
CA LEU A 170 2.84 -12.85 1.02
C LEU A 170 4.33 -13.19 1.02
N LEU A 171 4.94 -13.34 -0.17
CA LEU A 171 6.38 -13.56 -0.33
C LEU A 171 7.08 -12.22 -0.56
N VAL A 172 7.92 -11.80 0.37
CA VAL A 172 8.77 -10.61 0.27
C VAL A 172 10.22 -11.05 0.17
N SER A 173 10.89 -10.76 -0.96
CA SER A 173 12.31 -11.11 -1.16
C SER A 173 13.27 -10.15 -0.46
N GLY A 174 12.80 -8.96 -0.09
CA GLY A 174 13.54 -7.94 0.61
C GLY A 174 13.10 -7.80 2.07
N GLU A 175 12.99 -6.58 2.52
CA GLU A 175 12.64 -6.22 3.89
C GLU A 175 11.17 -5.81 3.97
N VAL A 176 10.49 -6.15 5.07
CA VAL A 176 9.17 -5.62 5.41
C VAL A 176 9.34 -4.48 6.39
N GLN A 177 9.12 -3.24 5.95
CA GLN A 177 9.16 -2.06 6.79
C GLN A 177 7.77 -1.75 7.33
N THR A 178 7.56 -2.02 8.60
CA THR A 178 6.29 -1.74 9.30
C THR A 178 6.55 -1.41 10.76
N ALA A 179 5.77 -0.50 11.32
CA ALA A 179 5.84 -0.18 12.75
C ALA A 179 5.17 -1.25 13.61
N ASN A 180 4.14 -1.92 13.10
CA ASN A 180 3.35 -2.89 13.87
C ASN A 180 2.99 -4.10 13.02
N ILE A 181 2.92 -5.26 13.67
CA ILE A 181 2.28 -6.47 13.17
C ILE A 181 1.19 -6.82 14.19
N GLY A 182 -0.07 -6.83 13.74
CA GLY A 182 -1.23 -7.02 14.62
C GLY A 182 -2.08 -8.22 14.19
N PHE A 183 -3.14 -8.44 14.97
CA PHE A 183 -4.20 -9.35 14.64
C PHE A 183 -5.47 -8.58 14.25
N THR A 184 -6.49 -9.23 13.69
CA THR A 184 -7.69 -8.61 13.12
C THR A 184 -8.58 -7.88 14.15
N ASP A 185 -8.33 -8.02 15.43
CA ASP A 185 -9.03 -7.33 16.53
C ASP A 185 -8.47 -5.93 16.85
N GLY A 186 -7.40 -5.52 16.16
CA GLY A 186 -6.76 -4.22 16.35
C GLY A 186 -5.62 -4.20 17.36
N ASP A 187 -5.34 -5.30 18.05
CA ASP A 187 -4.22 -5.42 18.99
C ASP A 187 -2.92 -5.75 18.24
N ASN A 188 -1.82 -5.10 18.62
CA ASN A 188 -0.50 -5.39 18.06
C ASN A 188 0.07 -6.67 18.70
N ALA A 189 0.40 -7.66 17.89
CA ALA A 189 1.18 -8.81 18.33
C ALA A 189 2.66 -8.46 18.54
N MET A 190 3.18 -7.53 17.71
CA MET A 190 4.55 -7.07 17.74
C MET A 190 4.65 -5.61 17.30
N THR A 191 5.46 -4.82 17.98
CA THR A 191 5.81 -3.45 17.58
C THR A 191 7.31 -3.36 17.35
N ILE A 192 7.71 -2.75 16.23
CA ILE A 192 9.11 -2.48 15.90
C ILE A 192 9.32 -0.97 16.04
N ALA A 193 10.14 -0.56 17.02
CA ALA A 193 10.46 0.85 17.26
C ALA A 193 11.56 1.33 16.30
N ASP A 194 11.65 2.65 16.12
CA ASP A 194 12.81 3.29 15.50
C ASP A 194 14.08 2.88 16.29
N GLY A 195 15.10 2.38 15.58
CA GLY A 195 16.28 1.77 16.19
C GLY A 195 16.21 0.23 16.35
N GLY A 196 15.14 -0.43 15.87
CA GLY A 196 15.04 -1.89 15.74
C GLY A 196 14.64 -2.64 17.02
N ALA A 197 14.24 -1.93 18.09
CA ALA A 197 13.70 -2.61 19.28
C ALA A 197 12.34 -3.25 18.97
N VAL A 198 12.19 -4.52 19.36
CA VAL A 198 10.93 -5.28 19.20
C VAL A 198 10.25 -5.44 20.55
N THR A 199 9.00 -5.02 20.63
CA THR A 199 8.14 -5.17 21.81
C THR A 199 6.98 -6.11 21.51
N PHE A 200 6.76 -7.07 22.39
CA PHE A 200 5.57 -7.92 22.42
C PHE A 200 4.68 -7.44 23.54
N PRO A 201 3.56 -6.74 23.29
CA PRO A 201 2.70 -6.19 24.33
C PRO A 201 1.93 -7.26 25.11
N GLN A 202 1.86 -8.48 24.57
CA GLN A 202 1.24 -9.64 25.20
C GLN A 202 2.28 -10.70 25.56
N ALA A 203 1.93 -11.64 26.44
CA ALA A 203 2.80 -12.75 26.81
C ALA A 203 3.18 -13.59 25.58
N SER A 204 4.49 -13.70 25.33
CA SER A 204 5.03 -14.50 24.21
C SER A 204 5.21 -15.96 24.63
N VAL A 205 4.73 -16.89 23.81
CA VAL A 205 4.86 -18.33 24.01
C VAL A 205 5.85 -18.90 23.00
N PHE A 206 6.97 -19.44 23.47
CA PHE A 206 7.98 -20.12 22.64
C PHE A 206 7.81 -21.63 22.80
N THR A 207 7.17 -22.30 21.85
CA THR A 207 6.85 -23.73 21.91
C THR A 207 8.05 -24.67 21.71
N SER A 208 9.14 -24.16 21.10
CA SER A 208 10.34 -24.92 20.79
C SER A 208 11.60 -24.40 21.50
N GLY A 209 11.44 -23.52 22.48
CA GLY A 209 12.53 -22.94 23.23
C GLY A 209 12.93 -21.54 22.79
N PHE A 210 13.77 -20.91 23.60
CA PHE A 210 14.31 -19.57 23.39
C PHE A 210 15.83 -19.65 23.43
N SER A 211 16.52 -18.99 22.48
CA SER A 211 17.98 -18.89 22.43
C SER A 211 18.39 -17.44 22.25
N ALA A 212 19.36 -17.00 23.04
CA ALA A 212 20.00 -15.69 22.92
C ALA A 212 21.52 -15.87 22.77
N SER A 213 22.13 -15.15 21.84
CA SER A 213 23.58 -15.13 21.61
C SER A 213 24.32 -14.14 22.51
N ALA A 214 23.59 -13.31 23.23
CA ALA A 214 24.09 -12.35 24.24
C ALA A 214 23.36 -12.55 25.57
N GLY A 215 23.66 -11.72 26.57
CA GLY A 215 23.01 -11.78 27.86
C GLY A 215 21.48 -11.58 27.77
N VAL A 216 20.75 -12.19 28.68
CA VAL A 216 19.30 -12.01 28.86
C VAL A 216 19.06 -11.33 30.21
N THR A 217 18.29 -10.26 30.21
CA THR A 217 17.83 -9.59 31.43
C THR A 217 16.32 -9.78 31.56
N ILE A 218 15.86 -10.26 32.71
CA ILE A 218 14.43 -10.37 33.04
C ILE A 218 14.16 -9.37 34.14
N THR A 219 13.29 -8.38 33.85
CA THR A 219 12.94 -7.34 34.82
C THR A 219 11.43 -7.32 35.05
N THR A 220 11.02 -7.32 36.32
CA THR A 220 9.64 -7.05 36.73
C THR A 220 9.61 -5.85 37.67
N ALA A 221 8.49 -5.17 37.74
CA ALA A 221 8.30 -4.01 38.63
C ALA A 221 7.66 -4.40 39.98
N ASP A 222 7.43 -5.68 40.20
CA ASP A 222 6.74 -6.22 41.36
C ASP A 222 7.49 -7.41 41.98
N ASN A 223 6.86 -8.07 42.98
CA ASN A 223 7.47 -9.18 43.70
C ASN A 223 7.10 -10.54 43.13
N THR A 224 6.67 -10.63 41.88
CA THR A 224 6.39 -11.88 41.21
C THR A 224 7.65 -12.65 40.85
N ASP A 225 7.55 -13.97 40.73
CA ASP A 225 8.67 -14.82 40.33
C ASP A 225 9.11 -14.43 38.90
N GLN A 226 10.38 -14.06 38.75
CA GLN A 226 10.95 -13.65 37.45
C GLN A 226 11.36 -14.83 36.57
N LEU A 227 11.69 -15.95 37.18
CA LEU A 227 12.05 -17.20 36.47
C LEU A 227 11.51 -18.38 37.23
N VAL A 228 10.56 -19.12 36.63
CA VAL A 228 10.06 -20.40 37.12
C VAL A 228 10.48 -21.50 36.18
N LEU A 229 11.25 -22.45 36.65
CA LEU A 229 11.59 -23.67 35.91
C LEU A 229 10.64 -24.77 36.36
N LYS A 230 9.70 -25.20 35.49
CA LYS A 230 8.69 -26.19 35.79
C LYS A 230 8.72 -27.34 34.79
N SER A 231 8.81 -28.56 35.26
CA SER A 231 8.52 -29.77 34.49
C SER A 231 7.13 -30.29 34.86
N THR A 232 6.40 -30.80 33.90
CA THR A 232 5.13 -31.51 34.09
C THR A 232 5.31 -33.02 33.75
N ASP A 233 6.53 -33.44 33.53
CA ASP A 233 6.84 -34.86 33.30
C ASP A 233 6.53 -35.72 34.54
N ALA A 234 5.92 -36.86 34.34
CA ALA A 234 5.47 -37.75 35.39
C ALA A 234 6.41 -38.96 35.62
N ASP A 235 7.47 -39.06 34.85
CA ASP A 235 8.42 -40.17 35.02
C ASP A 235 9.38 -39.94 36.22
N ALA A 236 10.27 -40.92 36.47
CA ALA A 236 11.20 -40.86 37.59
C ALA A 236 12.52 -40.14 37.24
N SER A 237 12.62 -39.54 36.07
CA SER A 237 13.83 -38.83 35.61
C SER A 237 13.93 -37.43 36.22
N VAL A 238 15.14 -36.87 36.21
CA VAL A 238 15.41 -35.55 36.80
C VAL A 238 14.80 -34.43 35.93
N GLY A 239 14.04 -33.55 36.55
CA GLY A 239 13.56 -32.30 35.98
C GLY A 239 12.87 -31.41 37.02
N PRO A 240 12.85 -30.08 36.88
CA PRO A 240 13.58 -29.25 35.90
C PRO A 240 15.09 -29.16 36.21
N VAL A 241 15.90 -28.86 35.18
CA VAL A 241 17.35 -28.73 35.33
C VAL A 241 17.77 -27.28 34.95
N LEU A 242 18.51 -26.61 35.84
CA LEU A 242 19.28 -25.43 35.52
C LEU A 242 20.74 -25.82 35.26
N ARG A 243 21.24 -25.65 34.06
CA ARG A 243 22.61 -25.95 33.69
C ARG A 243 23.38 -24.66 33.45
N LEU A 244 24.44 -24.43 34.25
CA LEU A 244 25.45 -23.40 34.00
C LEU A 244 26.66 -24.13 33.37
N ASN A 245 26.96 -23.85 32.11
CA ASN A 245 28.01 -24.53 31.36
C ASN A 245 29.01 -23.52 30.84
N ARG A 246 30.27 -23.67 31.22
CA ARG A 246 31.41 -22.98 30.62
C ARG A 246 32.05 -23.93 29.59
N ASP A 247 31.85 -23.66 28.32
CA ASP A 247 32.51 -24.38 27.22
C ASP A 247 33.81 -23.65 26.87
N SER A 248 34.94 -24.17 27.38
CA SER A 248 36.27 -23.58 27.18
C SER A 248 37.10 -24.42 26.22
N GLY A 249 37.68 -23.77 25.20
CA GLY A 249 38.62 -24.43 24.28
C GLY A 249 39.99 -24.77 24.95
N SER A 250 40.25 -24.30 26.18
CA SER A 250 41.49 -24.51 26.96
C SER A 250 41.15 -24.62 28.44
N PRO A 251 40.49 -25.71 28.88
CA PRO A 251 40.17 -25.90 30.29
C PRO A 251 41.45 -26.12 31.13
N ALA A 252 41.50 -25.51 32.32
CA ALA A 252 42.62 -25.62 33.26
C ALA A 252 42.12 -25.84 34.69
N ASP A 253 43.00 -26.45 35.52
CA ASP A 253 42.74 -26.57 36.95
C ASP A 253 42.54 -25.18 37.58
N SER A 254 41.58 -25.11 38.49
CA SER A 254 41.16 -23.87 39.12
C SER A 254 40.37 -22.89 38.26
N ASP A 255 39.97 -23.26 37.04
CA ASP A 255 39.03 -22.46 36.24
C ASP A 255 37.69 -22.26 36.96
N LEU A 256 37.20 -21.05 37.01
CA LEU A 256 35.87 -20.74 37.52
C LEU A 256 34.81 -21.15 36.47
N LEU A 257 33.83 -21.96 36.87
CA LEU A 257 32.83 -22.53 35.94
C LEU A 257 31.58 -21.66 35.82
N GLY A 258 31.21 -20.99 36.92
CA GLY A 258 30.05 -20.11 36.95
C GLY A 258 29.79 -19.58 38.35
N SER A 259 28.95 -18.58 38.46
CA SER A 259 28.54 -18.01 39.75
C SER A 259 27.03 -17.69 39.78
N ILE A 260 26.49 -17.74 41.01
CA ILE A 260 25.16 -17.20 41.33
C ILE A 260 25.39 -16.07 42.34
N ILE A 261 24.99 -14.84 41.99
CA ILE A 261 25.28 -13.64 42.77
C ILE A 261 23.94 -13.05 43.27
N PHE A 262 23.85 -12.76 44.56
CA PHE A 262 22.77 -12.00 45.17
C PHE A 262 23.27 -10.58 45.45
N GLN A 263 22.71 -9.62 44.71
CA GLN A 263 23.06 -8.20 44.78
C GLN A 263 21.91 -7.38 45.32
N ALA A 264 22.23 -6.30 45.99
CA ALA A 264 21.30 -5.21 46.29
C ALA A 264 22.08 -3.89 46.41
N ASP A 265 21.36 -2.77 46.38
CA ASP A 265 21.95 -1.47 46.64
C ASP A 265 22.03 -1.23 48.16
N ASP A 266 23.10 -0.59 48.60
CA ASP A 266 23.22 -0.09 49.99
C ASP A 266 22.41 1.23 50.14
N ASP A 267 22.41 1.81 51.34
CA ASP A 267 21.73 3.07 51.64
C ASP A 267 22.38 4.30 50.94
N GLY A 268 23.58 4.16 50.40
CA GLY A 268 24.28 5.12 49.56
C GLY A 268 23.98 4.97 48.07
N GLY A 269 23.21 3.99 47.66
CA GLY A 269 22.88 3.68 46.25
C GLY A 269 23.99 2.93 45.48
N ASN A 270 24.95 2.32 46.21
CA ASN A 270 25.98 1.49 45.55
C ASN A 270 25.53 0.04 45.47
N THR A 271 25.66 -0.60 44.30
CA THR A 271 25.36 -2.04 44.13
C THR A 271 26.44 -2.89 44.79
N ILE A 272 26.03 -3.75 45.69
CA ILE A 272 26.92 -4.62 46.49
C ILE A 272 26.51 -6.08 46.32
N ASN A 273 27.49 -6.96 46.16
CA ASN A 273 27.31 -8.42 46.26
C ASN A 273 27.21 -8.84 47.70
N PHE A 274 26.04 -9.26 48.16
CA PHE A 274 25.84 -9.76 49.51
C PHE A 274 26.17 -11.24 49.66
N VAL A 275 25.85 -12.05 48.64
CA VAL A 275 26.17 -13.47 48.58
C VAL A 275 26.62 -13.82 47.19
N GLU A 276 27.65 -14.64 47.08
CA GLU A 276 28.14 -15.22 45.83
C GLU A 276 28.40 -16.71 46.01
N ILE A 277 27.83 -17.54 45.17
CA ILE A 277 28.11 -18.94 45.08
C ILE A 277 28.95 -19.17 43.83
N ILE A 278 30.20 -19.54 43.98
CA ILE A 278 31.15 -19.75 42.91
C ILE A 278 31.46 -21.25 42.76
N THR A 279 31.51 -21.73 41.56
CA THR A 279 31.95 -23.08 41.24
C THR A 279 33.29 -23.06 40.50
N GLN A 280 34.20 -23.94 40.84
CA GLN A 280 35.53 -24.04 40.32
C GLN A 280 35.86 -25.44 39.85
N MET A 281 36.65 -25.58 38.79
CA MET A 281 37.17 -26.85 38.31
C MET A 281 38.35 -27.26 39.16
N GLU A 282 38.29 -28.38 39.83
CA GLU A 282 39.42 -28.86 40.63
C GLU A 282 40.50 -29.48 39.73
N ASP A 283 40.13 -30.30 38.78
CA ASP A 283 41.04 -31.00 37.88
C ASP A 283 40.48 -31.02 36.47
N ALA A 284 41.17 -30.44 35.49
CA ALA A 284 40.83 -30.41 34.09
C ALA A 284 41.21 -31.69 33.34
N SER A 285 41.89 -32.66 33.97
CA SER A 285 42.30 -33.89 33.29
C SER A 285 41.11 -34.78 32.95
N ALA A 286 41.17 -35.43 31.77
CA ALA A 286 40.08 -36.27 31.29
C ALA A 286 39.86 -37.53 32.16
N ALA A 287 40.77 -37.86 33.06
CA ALA A 287 40.74 -39.06 33.90
C ALA A 287 40.08 -38.82 35.28
N SER A 288 39.90 -37.57 35.70
CA SER A 288 39.37 -37.22 37.03
C SER A 288 37.97 -36.61 36.89
N ARG A 289 36.98 -37.25 37.51
CA ARG A 289 35.62 -36.68 37.67
C ARG A 289 35.30 -36.72 39.16
N SER A 290 35.50 -35.64 39.86
CA SER A 290 34.89 -35.50 41.18
C SER A 290 33.61 -34.67 41.08
N ALA A 291 32.53 -35.24 41.55
CA ALA A 291 31.26 -34.57 41.78
C ALA A 291 30.97 -34.73 43.28
N ASP A 292 31.49 -33.79 44.05
CA ASP A 292 31.08 -33.62 45.45
C ASP A 292 30.34 -32.32 45.62
N LEU A 293 29.17 -32.41 46.23
CA LEU A 293 28.42 -31.29 46.82
C LEU A 293 28.91 -31.03 48.23
#